data_397a6960e3febd02c99667ab41a1ae2a
#
_entry.id   397a6960e3febd02c99667ab41a1ae2a
#
_cell.length_a   1.000
_cell.length_b   1.000
_cell.length_c   1.000
_cell.angle_alpha   90.00
_cell.angle_beta   90.00
_cell.angle_gamma   90.00
#
_symmetry.space_group_name_H-M   'P 1'
#
loop_
_entity.id
_entity.type
_entity.pdbx_description
1 polymer ?
#
loop_
_entity_poly.entity_id
_entity_poly.type
_entity_poly.pdbx_seq_one_letter_code
_entity_poly.pdbx_strand_id
1 'polypeptide(L)'
;MKYAADFRTIAREALRGKWIVSVVTTFVASLIGAQIASGGGSSSSNSSDNNSIDLGQYFSPEALNFFRILLAALLVYAVINIIISLIIGGAGKLGYARYNLNLIDGKEARFEDLFSQFHRLGDGFVMNLLLAIYTFLWTLLFVIPGIIKSFSYAMTPYILYEHPEYNPNYAITVSREMMDGNKFRLFCLNLSFIGWELLCAVPAIVALVGVLYGNFILLPLLIVSFVGSLFVDAYMEAAQAAFYREVSGTELDGIEVPYEEIA
;
A
#
# COMPACT_ATOMS: atom_id res chain seq x y z
N MET A 1 5.30 21.18 14.61
CA MET A 1 4.76 19.82 14.31
C MET A 1 3.48 19.97 13.51
N LYS A 2 3.41 19.39 12.34
CA LYS A 2 2.21 19.39 11.49
C LYS A 2 1.25 18.27 11.90
N TYR A 3 -0.04 18.49 11.72
CA TYR A 3 -1.10 17.51 11.97
C TYR A 3 -1.60 16.88 10.67
N ALA A 4 -2.43 15.84 10.77
CA ALA A 4 -3.00 15.14 9.61
C ALA A 4 -3.72 16.09 8.62
N ALA A 5 -4.36 17.16 9.11
CA ALA A 5 -5.00 18.17 8.28
C ALA A 5 -3.99 18.93 7.39
N ASP A 6 -2.82 19.26 7.94
CA ASP A 6 -1.78 19.99 7.22
C ASP A 6 -1.20 19.15 6.09
N PHE A 7 -0.94 17.86 6.33
CA PHE A 7 -0.46 16.93 5.29
C PHE A 7 -1.48 16.77 4.15
N ARG A 8 -2.77 16.71 4.49
CA ARG A 8 -3.83 16.68 3.48
C ARG A 8 -3.90 17.95 2.66
N THR A 9 -3.70 19.12 3.26
CA THR A 9 -3.66 20.39 2.50
C THR A 9 -2.46 20.43 1.58
N ILE A 10 -1.26 20.07 2.04
CA ILE A 10 -0.05 19.99 1.22
C ILE A 10 -0.24 19.04 0.04
N ALA A 11 -0.75 17.83 0.29
CA ALA A 11 -1.00 16.86 -0.77
C ALA A 11 -2.04 17.35 -1.78
N ARG A 12 -3.11 18.01 -1.32
CA ARG A 12 -4.13 18.59 -2.22
C ARG A 12 -3.56 19.70 -3.10
N GLU A 13 -2.72 20.55 -2.55
CA GLU A 13 -2.05 21.62 -3.31
C GLU A 13 -1.08 21.04 -4.33
N ALA A 14 -0.27 20.04 -3.95
CA ALA A 14 0.65 19.37 -4.84
C ALA A 14 -0.05 18.63 -6.00
N LEU A 15 -1.21 18.04 -5.73
CA LEU A 15 -2.04 17.37 -6.73
C LEU A 15 -2.79 18.35 -7.64
N ARG A 16 -2.85 19.63 -7.31
CA ARG A 16 -3.60 20.62 -8.08
C ARG A 16 -3.07 20.72 -9.51
N GLY A 17 -3.92 20.43 -10.48
CA GLY A 17 -3.55 20.36 -11.90
C GLY A 17 -2.88 19.06 -12.35
N LYS A 18 -2.55 18.13 -11.43
CA LYS A 18 -1.86 16.87 -11.74
C LYS A 18 -2.67 15.62 -11.38
N TRP A 19 -3.96 15.78 -11.04
CA TRP A 19 -4.82 14.68 -10.58
C TRP A 19 -4.87 13.50 -11.53
N ILE A 20 -5.03 13.74 -12.83
CA ILE A 20 -5.15 12.67 -13.84
C ILE A 20 -3.85 11.84 -13.88
N VAL A 21 -2.69 12.50 -13.90
CA VAL A 21 -1.40 11.79 -13.92
C VAL A 21 -1.22 10.99 -12.63
N SER A 22 -1.53 11.58 -11.47
CA SER A 22 -1.42 10.88 -10.17
C SER A 22 -2.34 9.66 -10.10
N VAL A 23 -3.59 9.77 -10.52
CA VAL A 23 -4.54 8.65 -10.53
C VAL A 23 -4.07 7.54 -11.49
N VAL A 24 -3.59 7.89 -12.69
CA VAL A 24 -3.06 6.89 -13.63
C VAL A 24 -1.81 6.22 -13.07
N THR A 25 -0.90 6.98 -12.45
CA THR A 25 0.31 6.43 -11.82
C THR A 25 -0.05 5.50 -10.66
N THR A 26 -1.00 5.89 -9.80
CA THR A 26 -1.50 5.07 -8.69
C THR A 26 -2.16 3.78 -9.21
N PHE A 27 -2.96 3.87 -10.26
CA PHE A 27 -3.56 2.69 -10.89
C PHE A 27 -2.51 1.72 -11.39
N VAL A 28 -1.49 2.19 -12.13
CA VAL A 28 -0.41 1.32 -12.61
C VAL A 28 0.44 0.81 -11.44
N ALA A 29 0.73 1.65 -10.44
CA ALA A 29 1.43 1.23 -9.23
C ALA A 29 0.67 0.12 -8.48
N SER A 30 -0.67 0.19 -8.42
CA SER A 30 -1.49 -0.87 -7.82
C SER A 30 -1.39 -2.20 -8.58
N LEU A 31 -1.36 -2.15 -9.91
CA LEU A 31 -1.23 -3.35 -10.75
C LEU A 31 0.11 -4.08 -10.56
N ILE A 32 1.19 -3.35 -10.33
CA ILE A 32 2.52 -3.94 -10.08
C ILE A 32 2.83 -4.16 -8.59
N GLY A 33 1.85 -3.91 -7.71
CA GLY A 33 2.02 -4.06 -6.26
C GLY A 33 2.96 -3.03 -5.63
N ALA A 34 3.07 -1.85 -6.21
CA ALA A 34 4.00 -0.78 -5.82
C ALA A 34 3.40 0.24 -4.83
N GLN A 35 2.20 0.05 -4.34
CA GLN A 35 1.59 0.94 -3.35
C GLN A 35 2.36 0.92 -2.03
N ILE A 36 2.62 2.09 -1.47
CA ILE A 36 3.35 2.29 -0.22
C ILE A 36 2.37 2.47 0.95
N ALA A 37 1.32 3.27 0.75
CA ALA A 37 0.33 3.61 1.76
C ALA A 37 -0.57 2.44 2.17
N SER A 38 -0.77 1.47 1.28
CA SER A 38 -1.54 0.26 1.52
C SER A 38 -0.76 -0.77 2.35
N GLY A 39 -0.23 -0.36 3.50
CA GLY A 39 0.36 -1.27 4.49
C GLY A 39 -0.66 -2.09 5.27
N GLY A 40 -1.93 -2.02 4.89
CA GLY A 40 -3.00 -2.87 5.39
C GLY A 40 -2.92 -4.23 4.70
N GLY A 41 -2.20 -5.18 5.30
CA GLY A 41 -2.31 -6.56 4.89
C GLY A 41 -3.78 -6.96 4.85
N SER A 42 -4.24 -7.46 3.71
CA SER A 42 -5.47 -8.21 3.64
C SER A 42 -5.33 -9.41 4.59
N SER A 43 -5.72 -9.20 5.84
CA SER A 43 -5.92 -10.28 6.79
C SER A 43 -7.13 -11.07 6.29
N SER A 44 -6.88 -12.09 5.49
CA SER A 44 -7.84 -13.17 5.35
C SER A 44 -7.94 -13.82 6.73
N SER A 45 -8.94 -13.42 7.49
CA SER A 45 -9.34 -14.10 8.71
C SER A 45 -9.83 -15.50 8.31
N ASN A 46 -8.94 -16.48 8.41
CA ASN A 46 -9.35 -17.87 8.51
C ASN A 46 -9.99 -18.06 9.89
N SER A 47 -11.27 -17.80 10.00
CA SER A 47 -12.07 -18.35 11.05
C SER A 47 -12.29 -19.84 10.73
N SER A 48 -11.48 -20.67 11.34
CA SER A 48 -11.73 -22.11 11.41
C SER A 48 -12.83 -22.36 12.43
N ASP A 49 -14.08 -22.02 12.09
CA ASP A 49 -15.22 -22.59 12.77
C ASP A 49 -15.50 -23.95 12.16
N ASN A 50 -15.19 -24.99 12.94
CA ASN A 50 -15.49 -26.41 12.66
C ASN A 50 -16.99 -26.74 12.72
N ASN A 51 -17.85 -25.84 12.32
CA ASN A 51 -19.22 -26.16 11.92
C ASN A 51 -19.16 -26.46 10.42
N SER A 52 -19.04 -27.73 10.08
CA SER A 52 -19.26 -28.23 8.73
C SER A 52 -20.71 -27.95 8.35
N ILE A 53 -20.94 -26.74 7.82
CA ILE A 53 -22.17 -26.45 7.09
C ILE A 53 -22.15 -27.40 5.89
N ASP A 54 -23.03 -28.37 5.87
CA ASP A 54 -23.19 -29.28 4.73
C ASP A 54 -23.77 -28.48 3.55
N LEU A 55 -22.86 -27.83 2.82
CA LEU A 55 -23.16 -27.01 1.64
C LEU A 55 -23.82 -27.89 0.53
N GLY A 56 -23.66 -29.22 0.59
CA GLY A 56 -24.26 -30.15 -0.33
C GLY A 56 -25.80 -30.18 -0.26
N GLN A 57 -26.38 -29.72 0.85
CA GLN A 57 -27.82 -29.61 1.01
C GLN A 57 -28.41 -28.38 0.29
N TYR A 58 -27.62 -27.36 0.03
CA TYR A 58 -28.07 -26.09 -0.56
C TYR A 58 -27.59 -25.88 -2.01
N PHE A 59 -26.54 -26.59 -2.44
CA PHE A 59 -25.97 -26.44 -3.77
C PHE A 59 -25.91 -27.75 -4.52
N SER A 60 -26.20 -27.72 -5.82
CA SER A 60 -26.01 -28.90 -6.68
C SER A 60 -24.54 -29.32 -6.71
N PRO A 61 -24.20 -30.61 -6.92
CA PRO A 61 -22.84 -31.08 -7.04
C PRO A 61 -22.03 -30.35 -8.12
N GLU A 62 -22.68 -29.90 -9.18
CA GLU A 62 -22.07 -29.10 -10.25
C GLU A 62 -21.70 -27.71 -9.77
N ALA A 63 -22.55 -27.06 -8.98
CA ALA A 63 -22.27 -25.77 -8.38
C ALA A 63 -21.10 -25.85 -7.38
N LEU A 64 -21.00 -26.91 -6.58
CA LEU A 64 -19.89 -27.16 -5.68
C LEU A 64 -18.57 -27.37 -6.44
N ASN A 65 -18.61 -28.13 -7.54
CA ASN A 65 -17.42 -28.30 -8.39
C ASN A 65 -16.99 -26.99 -9.05
N PHE A 66 -17.94 -26.21 -9.55
CA PHE A 66 -17.66 -24.88 -10.09
C PHE A 66 -17.01 -23.98 -9.02
N PHE A 67 -17.53 -23.98 -7.80
CA PHE A 67 -16.97 -23.21 -6.67
C PHE A 67 -15.54 -23.66 -6.31
N ARG A 68 -15.27 -24.97 -6.32
CA ARG A 68 -13.91 -25.52 -6.09
C ARG A 68 -12.94 -25.10 -7.19
N ILE A 69 -13.34 -25.15 -8.45
CA ILE A 69 -12.51 -24.73 -9.58
C ILE A 69 -12.26 -23.21 -9.49
N LEU A 70 -13.27 -22.42 -9.20
CA LEU A 70 -13.15 -20.97 -9.02
C LEU A 70 -12.20 -20.62 -7.87
N LEU A 71 -12.34 -21.30 -6.72
CA LEU A 71 -11.46 -21.12 -5.57
C LEU A 71 -10.01 -21.49 -5.90
N ALA A 72 -9.80 -22.62 -6.59
CA ALA A 72 -8.47 -23.02 -7.04
C ALA A 72 -7.85 -22.00 -8.01
N ALA A 73 -8.63 -21.50 -8.96
CA ALA A 73 -8.20 -20.46 -9.90
C ALA A 73 -7.83 -19.15 -9.17
N LEU A 74 -8.64 -18.74 -8.18
CA LEU A 74 -8.36 -17.57 -7.34
C LEU A 74 -7.09 -17.75 -6.51
N LEU A 75 -6.85 -18.95 -5.97
CA LEU A 75 -5.62 -19.24 -5.22
C LEU A 75 -4.39 -19.18 -6.14
N VAL A 76 -4.45 -19.78 -7.32
CA VAL A 76 -3.36 -19.70 -8.31
C VAL A 76 -3.11 -18.24 -8.72
N TYR A 77 -4.16 -17.49 -9.01
CA TYR A 77 -4.07 -16.07 -9.32
C TYR A 77 -3.43 -15.27 -8.17
N ALA A 78 -3.84 -15.52 -6.92
CA ALA A 78 -3.27 -14.87 -5.74
C ALA A 78 -1.77 -15.17 -5.60
N VAL A 79 -1.35 -16.43 -5.77
CA VAL A 79 0.07 -16.82 -5.70
C VAL A 79 0.89 -16.13 -6.78
N ILE A 80 0.39 -16.09 -8.03
CA ILE A 80 1.06 -15.40 -9.13
C ILE A 80 1.20 -13.91 -8.82
N ASN A 81 0.14 -13.27 -8.32
CA ASN A 81 0.19 -11.85 -7.93
C ASN A 81 1.17 -11.58 -6.78
N ILE A 82 1.24 -12.45 -5.78
CA ILE A 82 2.22 -12.33 -4.69
C ILE A 82 3.65 -12.38 -5.25
N ILE A 83 3.94 -13.31 -6.16
CA ILE A 83 5.27 -13.45 -6.77
C ILE A 83 5.61 -12.20 -7.61
N ILE A 84 4.69 -11.74 -8.45
CA ILE A 84 4.88 -10.52 -9.25
C ILE A 84 5.10 -9.31 -8.35
N SER A 85 4.25 -9.12 -7.33
CA SER A 85 4.37 -8.03 -6.37
C SER A 85 5.68 -8.09 -5.57
N LEU A 86 6.17 -9.29 -5.25
CA LEU A 86 7.43 -9.44 -4.54
C LEU A 86 8.63 -9.04 -5.41
N ILE A 87 8.64 -9.46 -6.68
CA ILE A 87 9.77 -9.23 -7.60
C ILE A 87 9.74 -7.82 -8.17
N ILE A 88 8.61 -7.40 -8.73
CA ILE A 88 8.48 -6.14 -9.46
C ILE A 88 8.03 -5.01 -8.54
N GLY A 89 7.15 -5.31 -7.59
CA GLY A 89 6.54 -4.34 -6.69
C GLY A 89 7.57 -3.59 -5.83
N GLY A 90 8.70 -4.21 -5.48
CA GLY A 90 9.76 -3.54 -4.73
C GLY A 90 10.39 -2.37 -5.51
N ALA A 91 10.82 -2.62 -6.74
CA ALA A 91 11.35 -1.55 -7.61
C ALA A 91 10.26 -0.51 -7.97
N GLY A 92 9.02 -0.98 -8.15
CA GLY A 92 7.87 -0.11 -8.35
C GLY A 92 7.63 0.82 -7.14
N LYS A 93 7.77 0.35 -5.90
CA LYS A 93 7.67 1.19 -4.69
C LYS A 93 8.74 2.29 -4.66
N LEU A 94 9.97 1.98 -5.07
CA LEU A 94 11.03 2.99 -5.18
C LEU A 94 10.70 4.03 -6.25
N GLY A 95 10.22 3.61 -7.42
CA GLY A 95 9.79 4.52 -8.47
C GLY A 95 8.57 5.37 -8.06
N TYR A 96 7.63 4.76 -7.33
CA TYR A 96 6.46 5.46 -6.82
C TYR A 96 6.81 6.45 -5.69
N ALA A 97 7.76 6.10 -4.83
CA ALA A 97 8.33 7.03 -3.85
C ALA A 97 8.95 8.24 -4.54
N ARG A 98 9.75 8.03 -5.60
CA ARG A 98 10.29 9.11 -6.44
C ARG A 98 9.21 10.01 -7.00
N TYR A 99 8.17 9.42 -7.61
CA TYR A 99 7.06 10.17 -8.17
C TYR A 99 6.38 11.07 -7.13
N ASN A 100 6.03 10.51 -5.96
CA ASN A 100 5.36 11.25 -4.90
C ASN A 100 6.24 12.33 -4.27
N LEU A 101 7.55 12.07 -4.11
CA LEU A 101 8.50 13.09 -3.63
C LEU A 101 8.65 14.24 -4.63
N ASN A 102 8.78 13.94 -5.92
CA ASN A 102 8.82 14.98 -6.96
C ASN A 102 7.53 15.82 -6.98
N LEU A 103 6.38 15.16 -6.74
CA LEU A 103 5.10 15.85 -6.67
C LEU A 103 5.04 16.85 -5.50
N ILE A 104 5.49 16.43 -4.30
CA ILE A 104 5.49 17.27 -3.08
C ILE A 104 6.53 18.37 -3.15
N ASP A 105 7.71 18.09 -3.70
CA ASP A 105 8.79 19.06 -3.89
C ASP A 105 8.50 20.10 -4.98
N GLY A 106 7.35 20.01 -5.65
CA GLY A 106 6.98 20.90 -6.76
C GLY A 106 7.76 20.68 -8.05
N LYS A 107 8.52 19.58 -8.14
CA LYS A 107 9.24 19.16 -9.34
C LYS A 107 8.30 18.59 -10.40
N GLU A 108 8.80 18.34 -11.60
CA GLU A 108 8.03 17.61 -12.61
C GLU A 108 7.89 16.13 -12.20
N ALA A 109 6.72 15.77 -11.66
CA ALA A 109 6.36 14.39 -11.40
C ALA A 109 5.79 13.79 -12.70
N ARG A 110 6.52 12.85 -13.32
CA ARG A 110 6.15 12.19 -14.58
C ARG A 110 5.77 10.75 -14.32
N PHE A 111 4.85 10.23 -15.11
CA PHE A 111 4.47 8.81 -15.05
C PHE A 111 5.67 7.86 -15.21
N GLU A 112 6.67 8.26 -16.01
CA GLU A 112 7.91 7.50 -16.23
C GLU A 112 8.73 7.33 -14.95
N ASP A 113 8.57 8.20 -13.95
CA ASP A 113 9.27 8.08 -12.65
C ASP A 113 8.96 6.76 -11.95
N LEU A 114 7.76 6.21 -12.17
CA LEU A 114 7.35 4.90 -11.64
C LEU A 114 8.30 3.78 -12.08
N PHE A 115 8.77 3.84 -13.33
CA PHE A 115 9.64 2.83 -13.91
C PHE A 115 11.12 3.15 -13.80
N SER A 116 11.47 4.34 -13.33
CA SER A 116 12.84 4.83 -13.28
C SER A 116 13.79 3.98 -12.40
N GLN A 117 13.24 3.25 -11.42
CA GLN A 117 14.01 2.45 -10.46
C GLN A 117 14.08 0.96 -10.83
N PHE A 118 13.61 0.57 -12.02
CA PHE A 118 13.62 -0.84 -12.44
C PHE A 118 15.03 -1.39 -12.67
N HIS A 119 16.04 -0.55 -12.83
CA HIS A 119 17.43 -0.98 -12.84
C HIS A 119 17.94 -1.48 -11.46
N ARG A 120 17.20 -1.15 -10.37
CA ARG A 120 17.46 -1.57 -8.98
C ARG A 120 16.49 -2.65 -8.50
N LEU A 121 16.11 -3.58 -9.40
CA LEU A 121 15.21 -4.68 -9.05
C LEU A 121 15.70 -5.49 -7.86
N GLY A 122 17.02 -5.71 -7.74
CA GLY A 122 17.62 -6.45 -6.63
C GLY A 122 17.36 -5.80 -5.27
N ASP A 123 17.64 -4.51 -5.16
CA ASP A 123 17.44 -3.75 -3.92
C ASP A 123 15.96 -3.69 -3.55
N GLY A 124 15.11 -3.42 -4.54
CA GLY A 124 13.66 -3.38 -4.37
C GLY A 124 13.10 -4.73 -3.93
N PHE A 125 13.55 -5.83 -4.54
CA PHE A 125 13.17 -7.19 -4.16
C PHE A 125 13.57 -7.50 -2.72
N VAL A 126 14.84 -7.27 -2.36
CA VAL A 126 15.36 -7.53 -1.00
C VAL A 126 14.61 -6.68 0.02
N MET A 127 14.42 -5.39 -0.25
CA MET A 127 13.62 -4.50 0.61
C MET A 127 12.21 -5.07 0.83
N ASN A 128 11.51 -5.39 -0.24
CA ASN A 128 10.12 -5.86 -0.17
C ASN A 128 10.01 -7.22 0.54
N LEU A 129 10.96 -8.11 0.30
CA LEU A 129 11.05 -9.41 0.97
C LEU A 129 11.30 -9.25 2.47
N LEU A 130 12.26 -8.43 2.87
CA LEU A 130 12.55 -8.17 4.28
C LEU A 130 11.37 -7.52 5.00
N LEU A 131 10.72 -6.52 4.37
CA LEU A 131 9.50 -5.90 4.91
C LEU A 131 8.39 -6.92 5.11
N ALA A 132 8.18 -7.82 4.14
CA ALA A 132 7.17 -8.87 4.22
C ALA A 132 7.49 -9.85 5.36
N ILE A 133 8.75 -10.33 5.47
CA ILE A 133 9.18 -11.26 6.51
C ILE A 133 9.04 -10.61 7.90
N TYR A 134 9.55 -9.40 8.10
CA TYR A 134 9.50 -8.74 9.40
C TYR A 134 8.06 -8.43 9.81
N THR A 135 7.24 -7.92 8.91
CA THR A 135 5.83 -7.65 9.21
C THR A 135 5.07 -8.95 9.51
N PHE A 136 5.30 -10.01 8.73
CA PHE A 136 4.68 -11.31 8.92
C PHE A 136 5.04 -11.91 10.29
N LEU A 137 6.33 -11.91 10.68
CA LEU A 137 6.79 -12.42 11.98
C LEU A 137 6.13 -11.68 13.16
N TRP A 138 6.03 -10.35 13.08
CA TRP A 138 5.37 -9.56 14.11
C TRP A 138 3.85 -9.79 14.15
N THR A 139 3.21 -9.97 12.99
CA THR A 139 1.78 -10.27 12.89
C THR A 139 1.47 -11.68 13.40
N LEU A 140 2.38 -12.64 13.18
CA LEU A 140 2.26 -14.00 13.70
C LEU A 140 2.31 -14.02 15.25
N LEU A 141 3.11 -13.15 15.84
CA LEU A 141 3.20 -13.04 17.30
C LEU A 141 1.91 -12.42 17.88
N PHE A 142 1.50 -11.28 17.37
CA PHE A 142 0.21 -10.63 17.66
C PHE A 142 -0.12 -9.63 16.54
N VAL A 143 -1.41 -9.50 16.19
CA VAL A 143 -1.89 -8.59 15.14
C VAL A 143 -1.55 -7.12 15.47
N ILE A 144 -1.75 -6.68 16.72
CA ILE A 144 -1.49 -5.28 17.13
C ILE A 144 0.00 -4.89 16.96
N PRO A 145 1.00 -5.65 17.47
CA PRO A 145 2.40 -5.40 17.19
C PRO A 145 2.74 -5.41 15.69
N GLY A 146 2.12 -6.29 14.91
CA GLY A 146 2.28 -6.32 13.45
C GLY A 146 1.89 -4.99 12.80
N ILE A 147 0.74 -4.43 13.16
CA ILE A 147 0.29 -3.11 12.69
C ILE A 147 1.26 -2.00 13.12
N ILE A 148 1.70 -1.98 14.38
CA ILE A 148 2.65 -0.97 14.88
C ILE A 148 3.98 -1.04 14.11
N LYS A 149 4.45 -2.25 13.77
CA LYS A 149 5.69 -2.45 13.03
C LYS A 149 5.54 -2.10 11.54
N SER A 150 4.38 -2.31 10.92
CA SER A 150 4.14 -1.86 9.56
C SER A 150 4.29 -0.32 9.44
N PHE A 151 3.79 0.44 10.42
CA PHE A 151 4.02 1.89 10.49
C PHE A 151 5.49 2.23 10.71
N SER A 152 6.24 1.43 11.46
CA SER A 152 7.67 1.66 11.67
C SER A 152 8.50 1.51 10.39
N TYR A 153 8.04 0.70 9.45
CA TYR A 153 8.73 0.40 8.19
C TYR A 153 8.19 1.21 7.00
N ALA A 154 7.16 2.02 7.20
CA ALA A 154 6.44 2.69 6.12
C ALA A 154 7.31 3.67 5.30
N MET A 155 8.34 4.25 5.91
CA MET A 155 9.21 5.23 5.25
C MET A 155 10.39 4.59 4.49
N THR A 156 10.59 3.27 4.60
CA THR A 156 11.71 2.55 3.97
C THR A 156 11.84 2.80 2.46
N PRO A 157 10.77 2.77 1.63
CA PRO A 157 10.90 3.02 0.20
C PRO A 157 11.41 4.42 -0.14
N TYR A 158 11.01 5.44 0.64
CA TYR A 158 11.46 6.82 0.47
C TYR A 158 12.94 6.96 0.81
N ILE A 159 13.37 6.38 1.94
CA ILE A 159 14.76 6.39 2.40
C ILE A 159 15.66 5.69 1.38
N LEU A 160 15.31 4.48 0.95
CA LEU A 160 16.11 3.72 -0.02
C LEU A 160 16.14 4.36 -1.42
N TYR A 161 15.12 5.15 -1.77
CA TYR A 161 15.14 5.96 -2.99
C TYR A 161 16.12 7.13 -2.87
N GLU A 162 16.09 7.88 -1.77
CA GLU A 162 16.95 9.05 -1.57
C GLU A 162 18.41 8.67 -1.29
N HIS A 163 18.62 7.54 -0.63
CA HIS A 163 19.93 7.01 -0.26
C HIS A 163 20.19 5.67 -0.98
N PRO A 164 20.53 5.71 -2.28
CA PRO A 164 20.77 4.50 -3.06
C PRO A 164 21.99 3.70 -2.59
N GLU A 165 22.87 4.31 -1.81
CA GLU A 165 24.03 3.68 -1.17
C GLU A 165 23.67 2.79 0.02
N TYR A 166 22.46 2.94 0.58
CA TYR A 166 22.06 2.16 1.74
C TYR A 166 21.66 0.73 1.33
N ASN A 167 22.07 -0.22 2.17
CA ASN A 167 21.56 -1.58 2.09
C ASN A 167 20.06 -1.57 2.49
N PRO A 168 19.18 -2.34 1.84
CA PRO A 168 17.76 -2.43 2.19
C PRO A 168 17.47 -2.68 3.67
N ASN A 169 18.27 -3.54 4.34
CA ASN A 169 18.11 -3.80 5.78
C ASN A 169 18.44 -2.54 6.62
N TYR A 170 19.44 -1.79 6.23
CA TYR A 170 19.81 -0.53 6.90
C TYR A 170 18.71 0.52 6.71
N ALA A 171 18.17 0.67 5.51
CA ALA A 171 17.05 1.57 5.24
C ALA A 171 15.81 1.24 6.11
N ILE A 172 15.55 -0.05 6.39
CA ILE A 172 14.51 -0.48 7.34
C ILE A 172 14.83 -0.03 8.77
N THR A 173 16.10 -0.09 9.17
CA THR A 173 16.53 0.36 10.51
C THR A 173 16.35 1.87 10.64
N VAL A 174 16.81 2.64 9.67
CA VAL A 174 16.63 4.11 9.63
C VAL A 174 15.15 4.48 9.64
N SER A 175 14.31 3.77 8.86
CA SER A 175 12.85 3.98 8.89
C SER A 175 12.26 3.74 10.28
N ARG A 176 12.73 2.71 10.98
CA ARG A 176 12.25 2.38 12.33
C ARG A 176 12.63 3.47 13.34
N GLU A 177 13.84 4.01 13.25
CA GLU A 177 14.33 5.09 14.11
C GLU A 177 13.61 6.40 13.82
N MET A 178 13.50 6.79 12.55
CA MET A 178 12.76 7.97 12.09
C MET A 178 11.28 7.94 12.55
N MET A 179 10.68 6.75 12.56
CA MET A 179 9.29 6.58 12.99
C MET A 179 9.11 6.44 14.50
N ASP A 180 10.19 6.48 15.29
CA ASP A 180 10.02 6.48 16.74
C ASP A 180 9.45 7.83 17.21
N GLY A 181 8.40 7.78 18.01
CA GLY A 181 7.58 8.95 18.35
C GLY A 181 6.59 9.42 17.26
N ASN A 182 6.78 9.05 15.98
CA ASN A 182 5.98 9.52 14.85
C ASN A 182 4.91 8.52 14.35
N LYS A 183 4.95 7.27 14.81
CA LYS A 183 4.02 6.18 14.39
C LYS A 183 2.56 6.56 14.55
N PHE A 184 2.20 7.16 15.69
CA PHE A 184 0.83 7.57 15.96
C PHE A 184 0.37 8.72 15.06
N ARG A 185 1.26 9.62 14.67
CA ARG A 185 0.96 10.70 13.72
C ARG A 185 0.61 10.14 12.34
N LEU A 186 1.39 9.17 11.85
CA LEU A 186 1.12 8.49 10.59
C LEU A 186 -0.18 7.67 10.68
N PHE A 187 -0.43 7.00 11.80
CA PHE A 187 -1.70 6.31 12.04
C PHE A 187 -2.89 7.28 11.96
N CYS A 188 -2.83 8.43 12.64
CA CYS A 188 -3.88 9.46 12.57
C CYS A 188 -4.05 10.01 11.15
N LEU A 189 -2.96 10.15 10.38
CA LEU A 189 -3.03 10.55 8.99
C LEU A 189 -3.84 9.52 8.18
N ASN A 190 -3.48 8.25 8.25
CA ASN A 190 -4.20 7.18 7.54
C ASN A 190 -5.66 7.06 8.01
N LEU A 191 -5.91 7.15 9.33
CA LEU A 191 -7.26 7.13 9.88
C LEU A 191 -8.14 8.25 9.31
N SER A 192 -7.55 9.39 8.99
CA SER A 192 -8.28 10.52 8.41
C SER A 192 -8.80 10.27 6.99
N PHE A 193 -8.26 9.25 6.30
CA PHE A 193 -8.71 8.82 4.98
C PHE A 193 -9.78 7.73 5.01
N ILE A 194 -9.93 7.00 6.14
CA ILE A 194 -10.90 5.90 6.28
C ILE A 194 -12.33 6.36 5.96
N GLY A 195 -12.70 7.58 6.35
CA GLY A 195 -14.04 8.11 6.02
C GLY A 195 -14.28 8.23 4.52
N TRP A 196 -13.27 8.61 3.75
CA TRP A 196 -13.33 8.70 2.29
C TRP A 196 -13.36 7.30 1.64
N GLU A 197 -12.55 6.37 2.15
CA GLU A 197 -12.56 4.97 1.71
C GLU A 197 -13.93 4.31 1.93
N LEU A 198 -14.52 4.51 3.11
CA LEU A 198 -15.87 4.01 3.40
C LEU A 198 -16.92 4.61 2.46
N LEU A 199 -16.81 5.91 2.14
CA LEU A 199 -17.71 6.55 1.19
C LEU A 199 -17.55 5.95 -0.22
N CYS A 200 -16.32 5.70 -0.66
CA CYS A 200 -16.05 5.06 -1.95
C CYS A 200 -16.51 3.59 -1.99
N ALA A 201 -16.57 2.90 -0.85
CA ALA A 201 -17.06 1.53 -0.76
C ALA A 201 -18.58 1.41 -0.90
N VAL A 202 -19.35 2.45 -0.59
CA VAL A 202 -20.83 2.42 -0.62
C VAL A 202 -21.38 1.96 -1.99
N PRO A 203 -20.95 2.50 -3.14
CA PRO A 203 -21.46 2.04 -4.43
C PRO A 203 -21.18 0.57 -4.70
N ALA A 204 -20.00 0.06 -4.26
CA ALA A 204 -19.68 -1.36 -4.40
C ALA A 204 -20.58 -2.24 -3.55
N ILE A 205 -20.87 -1.85 -2.31
CA ILE A 205 -21.79 -2.56 -1.42
C ILE A 205 -23.18 -2.61 -2.03
N VAL A 206 -23.68 -1.48 -2.56
CA VAL A 206 -25.00 -1.41 -3.23
C VAL A 206 -25.05 -2.31 -4.46
N ALA A 207 -23.97 -2.32 -5.27
CA ALA A 207 -23.87 -3.21 -6.44
C ALA A 207 -23.91 -4.68 -6.02
N LEU A 208 -23.12 -5.06 -5.00
CA LEU A 208 -23.04 -6.44 -4.51
C LEU A 208 -24.39 -6.92 -3.96
N VAL A 209 -25.05 -6.09 -3.14
CA VAL A 209 -26.40 -6.38 -2.64
C VAL A 209 -27.38 -6.51 -3.79
N GLY A 210 -27.32 -5.63 -4.80
CA GLY A 210 -28.18 -5.73 -6.00
C GLY A 210 -28.01 -7.06 -6.73
N VAL A 211 -26.78 -7.52 -6.91
CA VAL A 211 -26.49 -8.83 -7.54
C VAL A 211 -27.08 -9.98 -6.74
N LEU A 212 -27.04 -9.93 -5.40
CA LEU A 212 -27.66 -10.96 -4.54
C LEU A 212 -29.17 -11.03 -4.73
N TYR A 213 -29.81 -9.92 -5.09
CA TYR A 213 -31.25 -9.88 -5.44
C TYR A 213 -31.53 -10.07 -6.94
N GLY A 214 -30.55 -10.50 -7.73
CA GLY A 214 -30.65 -10.73 -9.17
C GLY A 214 -30.71 -9.47 -10.04
N ASN A 215 -30.36 -8.31 -9.47
CA ASN A 215 -30.35 -7.03 -10.18
C ASN A 215 -28.93 -6.66 -10.67
N PHE A 216 -28.57 -7.14 -11.87
CA PHE A 216 -27.25 -6.92 -12.48
C PHE A 216 -27.07 -5.51 -13.06
N ILE A 217 -28.13 -4.70 -13.13
CA ILE A 217 -28.07 -3.30 -13.64
C ILE A 217 -27.21 -2.40 -12.76
N LEU A 218 -26.96 -2.79 -11.50
CA LEU A 218 -26.14 -2.06 -10.54
C LEU A 218 -24.64 -2.35 -10.64
N LEU A 219 -24.20 -3.31 -11.47
CA LEU A 219 -22.79 -3.64 -11.66
C LEU A 219 -21.90 -2.44 -12.05
N PRO A 220 -22.33 -1.47 -12.87
CA PRO A 220 -21.51 -0.29 -13.17
C PRO A 220 -21.09 0.53 -11.94
N LEU A 221 -21.81 0.43 -10.82
CA LEU A 221 -21.42 1.09 -9.56
C LEU A 221 -20.08 0.58 -9.00
N LEU A 222 -19.66 -0.64 -9.37
CA LEU A 222 -18.32 -1.15 -9.03
C LEU A 222 -17.22 -0.29 -9.67
N ILE A 223 -17.43 0.19 -10.90
CA ILE A 223 -16.49 1.07 -11.59
C ILE A 223 -16.42 2.41 -10.86
N VAL A 224 -17.56 2.96 -10.44
CA VAL A 224 -17.61 4.22 -9.68
C VAL A 224 -16.85 4.10 -8.37
N SER A 225 -17.06 2.99 -7.64
CA SER A 225 -16.32 2.69 -6.40
C SER A 225 -14.82 2.59 -6.66
N PHE A 226 -14.42 1.83 -7.67
CA PHE A 226 -13.02 1.62 -8.04
C PHE A 226 -12.32 2.92 -8.45
N VAL A 227 -12.95 3.73 -9.29
CA VAL A 227 -12.38 5.04 -9.68
C VAL A 227 -12.29 5.96 -8.47
N GLY A 228 -13.31 5.96 -7.60
CA GLY A 228 -13.28 6.74 -6.36
C GLY A 228 -12.11 6.36 -5.45
N SER A 229 -11.87 5.08 -5.21
CA SER A 229 -10.75 4.61 -4.38
C SER A 229 -9.40 5.03 -4.96
N LEU A 230 -9.20 4.97 -6.28
CA LEU A 230 -7.94 5.43 -6.91
C LEU A 230 -7.63 6.91 -6.63
N PHE A 231 -8.65 7.77 -6.57
CA PHE A 231 -8.45 9.18 -6.19
C PHE A 231 -8.04 9.32 -4.72
N VAL A 232 -8.67 8.54 -3.83
CA VAL A 232 -8.34 8.56 -2.39
C VAL A 232 -6.94 8.01 -2.17
N ASP A 233 -6.57 6.91 -2.83
CA ASP A 233 -5.24 6.31 -2.77
C ASP A 233 -4.16 7.30 -3.23
N ALA A 234 -4.33 7.95 -4.39
CA ALA A 234 -3.39 8.94 -4.89
C ALA A 234 -3.20 10.12 -3.92
N TYR A 235 -4.29 10.53 -3.27
CA TYR A 235 -4.25 11.59 -2.27
C TYR A 235 -3.55 11.15 -0.97
N MET A 236 -3.81 9.93 -0.52
CA MET A 236 -3.18 9.35 0.68
C MET A 236 -1.67 9.17 0.49
N GLU A 237 -1.24 8.67 -0.66
CA GLU A 237 0.18 8.48 -0.99
C GLU A 237 0.94 9.81 -1.07
N ALA A 238 0.35 10.83 -1.68
CA ALA A 238 0.92 12.18 -1.68
C ALA A 238 1.02 12.77 -0.25
N ALA A 239 0.01 12.52 0.61
CA ALA A 239 0.04 12.96 2.01
C ALA A 239 1.13 12.22 2.82
N GLN A 240 1.37 10.94 2.54
CA GLN A 240 2.47 10.20 3.17
C GLN A 240 3.84 10.69 2.72
N ALA A 241 4.02 11.05 1.45
CA ALA A 241 5.25 11.66 0.97
C ALA A 241 5.51 13.03 1.64
N ALA A 242 4.45 13.84 1.83
CA ALA A 242 4.55 15.09 2.59
C ALA A 242 4.92 14.85 4.07
N PHE A 243 4.37 13.79 4.67
CA PHE A 243 4.72 13.39 6.02
C PHE A 243 6.19 12.97 6.11
N TYR A 244 6.69 12.18 5.14
CA TYR A 244 8.09 11.80 5.07
C TYR A 244 9.00 13.04 4.99
N ARG A 245 8.67 14.04 4.17
CA ARG A 245 9.45 15.29 4.06
C ARG A 245 9.55 16.05 5.38
N GLU A 246 8.50 16.06 6.20
CA GLU A 246 8.59 16.71 7.51
C GLU A 246 9.48 15.92 8.47
N VAL A 247 9.33 14.59 8.52
CA VAL A 247 10.05 13.77 9.48
C VAL A 247 11.53 13.63 9.09
N SER A 248 11.86 13.51 7.80
CA SER A 248 13.23 13.44 7.30
C SER A 248 14.00 14.73 7.50
N GLY A 249 13.35 15.90 7.38
CA GLY A 249 14.00 17.20 7.58
C GLY A 249 14.42 17.48 9.02
N THR A 250 13.90 16.73 10.00
CA THR A 250 14.24 16.91 11.43
C THR A 250 15.21 15.86 11.96
N GLU A 251 15.26 14.68 11.38
CA GLU A 251 15.99 13.54 11.96
C GLU A 251 17.19 13.07 11.13
N LEU A 252 17.20 13.23 9.81
CA LEU A 252 18.36 12.84 8.99
C LEU A 252 19.59 13.73 9.23
N ASP A 253 19.39 14.98 9.65
CA ASP A 253 20.48 15.87 10.06
C ASP A 253 21.12 15.48 11.41
N GLY A 254 20.50 14.56 12.18
CA GLY A 254 20.96 14.10 13.49
C GLY A 254 21.49 12.67 13.52
N ILE A 255 21.31 11.89 12.45
CA ILE A 255 21.82 10.51 12.37
C ILE A 255 23.25 10.53 11.83
N GLU A 256 24.23 10.56 12.72
CA GLU A 256 25.62 10.24 12.37
C GLU A 256 25.69 8.76 11.96
N VAL A 257 25.82 8.52 10.67
CA VAL A 257 25.96 7.18 10.11
C VAL A 257 27.38 6.68 10.40
N PRO A 258 27.56 5.59 11.18
CA PRO A 258 28.85 4.94 11.26
C PRO A 258 29.17 4.34 9.89
N TYR A 259 30.19 4.86 9.22
CA TYR A 259 30.62 4.42 7.88
C TYR A 259 31.07 2.94 7.81
N GLU A 260 31.11 2.23 8.92
CA GLU A 260 31.61 0.84 9.01
C GLU A 260 30.58 -0.23 8.60
N GLU A 261 29.27 0.09 8.43
CA GLU A 261 28.25 -0.88 8.03
C GLU A 261 27.92 -0.86 6.52
N ILE A 262 28.63 -0.08 5.71
CA ILE A 262 28.34 0.10 4.27
C ILE A 262 29.17 -0.84 3.37
N ALA A 263 30.06 -1.65 3.94
CA ALA A 263 30.95 -2.57 3.21
C ALA A 263 30.36 -3.99 3.06
#